data_4e34e911eed06cd88986c7c3c780e5e2
#
_entry.id   4e34e911eed06cd88986c7c3c780e5e2
#
_cell.length_a   1.000
_cell.length_b   1.000
_cell.length_c   1.000
_cell.angle_alpha   90.00
_cell.angle_beta   90.00
_cell.angle_gamma   90.00
#
_symmetry.space_group_name_H-M   'P 1'
#
loop_
_entity.id
_entity.type
_entity.pdbx_description
1 polymer ?
#
loop_
_entity_poly.entity_id
_entity_poly.type
_entity_poly.pdbx_seq_one_letter_code
_entity_poly.pdbx_strand_id
1 'polypeptide(L)' 'MELVLDAHIKGGFYGWKPGSVFVLDRGSPKKWQQIEDRHEFASSFRPKAKLFRDGTQFYLEVEGMSEMVEVKRA' A
#
# COMPACT_ATOMS: atom_id res chain seq x y z
N MET A 1 1.22 13.03 -10.09
CA MET A 1 1.36 11.69 -9.49
C MET A 1 1.03 10.63 -10.53
N GLU A 2 1.85 9.61 -10.62
CA GLU A 2 1.77 8.59 -11.67
C GLU A 2 1.34 7.26 -11.10
N LEU A 3 0.35 6.61 -11.72
CA LEU A 3 -0.02 5.23 -11.36
C LEU A 3 1.07 4.29 -11.88
N VAL A 4 1.72 3.59 -10.97
CA VAL A 4 2.81 2.66 -11.29
C VAL A 4 2.28 1.25 -11.44
N LEU A 5 1.32 0.84 -10.60
CA LEU A 5 0.87 -0.54 -10.55
C LEU A 5 -0.55 -0.60 -10.01
N ASP A 6 -1.37 -1.41 -10.66
CA ASP A 6 -2.72 -1.74 -10.22
C ASP A 6 -2.71 -3.22 -9.83
N ALA A 7 -2.98 -3.52 -8.57
CA ALA A 7 -2.80 -4.85 -8.00
C ALA A 7 -3.82 -5.13 -6.91
N HIS A 8 -3.62 -6.22 -6.18
CA HIS A 8 -4.36 -6.55 -4.96
C HIS A 8 -3.35 -6.81 -3.85
N ILE A 9 -3.74 -6.55 -2.60
CA ILE A 9 -2.99 -7.05 -1.45
C ILE A 9 -3.09 -8.57 -1.47
N LYS A 10 -1.99 -9.25 -1.23
CA LYS A 10 -1.98 -10.71 -1.13
C LYS A 10 -2.35 -11.09 0.31
N GLY A 11 -3.53 -11.69 0.49
CA GLY A 11 -3.99 -12.09 1.82
C GLY A 11 -4.74 -10.99 2.56
N GLY A 12 -4.69 -11.03 3.89
CA GLY A 12 -5.42 -10.09 4.74
C GLY A 12 -4.80 -8.71 4.78
N PHE A 13 -5.65 -7.71 4.92
CA PHE A 13 -5.23 -6.31 5.09
C PHE A 13 -5.94 -5.76 6.33
N TYR A 14 -5.17 -5.13 7.22
CA TYR A 14 -5.68 -4.71 8.53
C TYR A 14 -5.55 -3.22 8.79
N GLY A 15 -5.33 -2.43 7.75
CA GLY A 15 -5.28 -0.98 7.82
C GLY A 15 -3.86 -0.43 7.80
N TRP A 16 -3.73 0.82 8.24
CA TRP A 16 -2.45 1.52 8.24
C TRP A 16 -1.81 1.50 9.61
N LYS A 17 -0.53 1.18 9.66
CA LYS A 17 0.28 1.24 10.87
C LYS A 17 1.74 1.43 10.43
N PRO A 18 2.48 2.39 11.02
CA PRO A 18 3.87 2.60 10.64
C PRO A 18 4.69 1.31 10.74
N GLY A 19 5.49 1.05 9.74
CA GLY A 19 6.34 -0.14 9.69
C GLY A 19 5.68 -1.38 9.11
N SER A 20 4.37 -1.35 8.85
CA SER A 20 3.67 -2.49 8.24
C SER A 20 4.23 -2.77 6.85
N VAL A 21 4.41 -4.06 6.54
CA VAL A 21 4.84 -4.50 5.21
C VAL A 21 3.64 -5.07 4.48
N PHE A 22 3.39 -4.54 3.28
CA PHE A 22 2.31 -5.00 2.43
C PHE A 22 2.89 -5.81 1.27
N VAL A 23 2.30 -6.96 0.99
CA VAL A 23 2.70 -7.79 -0.13
C VAL A 23 1.63 -7.66 -1.20
N LEU A 24 2.02 -7.19 -2.37
CA LEU A 24 1.14 -7.09 -3.53
C LEU A 24 1.21 -8.38 -4.32
N ASP A 25 0.14 -8.69 -5.05
CA ASP A 25 0.07 -9.93 -5.84
C ASP A 25 0.85 -9.84 -7.15
N ARG A 26 1.36 -8.65 -7.50
CA ARG A 26 2.14 -8.42 -8.71
C ARG A 26 3.12 -7.29 -8.50
N GLY A 27 4.01 -7.11 -9.47
CA GLY A 27 5.01 -6.06 -9.46
C GLY A 27 6.38 -6.58 -9.08
N SER A 28 7.39 -5.69 -9.19
CA SER A 28 8.76 -6.00 -8.83
C SER A 28 9.40 -4.72 -8.29
N PRO A 29 9.57 -4.59 -6.97
CA PRO A 29 9.27 -5.57 -5.93
C PRO A 29 7.79 -5.70 -5.64
N LYS A 30 7.42 -6.76 -4.92
CA LYS A 30 6.04 -6.98 -4.46
C LYS A 30 5.82 -6.47 -3.04
N LYS A 31 6.89 -6.27 -2.27
CA LYS A 31 6.80 -5.86 -0.87
C LYS A 31 7.06 -4.37 -0.71
N TRP A 32 6.18 -3.74 0.03
CA TRP A 32 6.25 -2.30 0.31
C TRP A 32 6.00 -2.07 1.79
N GLN A 33 6.71 -1.11 2.38
CA GLN A 33 6.61 -0.83 3.81
C GLN A 33 6.06 0.57 4.03
N GLN A 34 5.08 0.70 4.93
CA GLN A 34 4.56 2.01 5.31
C GLN A 34 5.62 2.78 6.11
N ILE A 35 5.91 4.00 5.66
CA ILE A 35 6.84 4.88 6.35
C ILE A 35 6.14 6.11 6.92
N GLU A 36 4.92 6.38 6.50
CA GLU A 36 4.13 7.50 7.01
C GLU A 36 3.56 7.16 8.38
N ASP A 37 3.54 8.15 9.29
CA ASP A 37 2.97 7.98 10.63
C ASP A 37 1.44 8.13 10.54
N ARG A 38 0.78 7.05 10.15
CA ARG A 38 -0.67 7.00 10.03
C ARG A 38 -1.19 5.72 10.63
N HIS A 39 -2.27 5.83 11.41
CA HIS A 39 -2.92 4.71 12.05
C HIS A 39 -4.39 4.70 11.65
N GLU A 40 -4.84 3.64 11.02
CA GLU A 40 -6.25 3.46 10.65
C GLU A 40 -6.52 1.97 10.57
N PHE A 41 -7.48 1.50 11.37
CA PHE A 41 -7.83 0.08 11.41
C PHE A 41 -8.77 -0.27 10.26
N ALA A 42 -8.58 -1.44 9.68
CA ALA A 42 -9.48 -2.01 8.68
C ALA A 42 -9.37 -3.52 8.76
N SER A 43 -10.27 -4.20 8.08
CA SER A 43 -10.21 -5.66 7.98
C SER A 43 -10.82 -6.05 6.63
N SER A 44 -10.00 -6.51 5.72
CA SER A 44 -10.46 -6.98 4.42
C SER A 44 -9.52 -8.04 3.89
N PHE A 45 -10.01 -8.82 2.93
CA PHE A 45 -9.23 -9.89 2.33
C PHE A 45 -8.99 -9.57 0.86
N ARG A 46 -7.71 -9.49 0.48
CA ARG A 46 -7.25 -9.20 -0.88
C ARG A 46 -7.88 -7.96 -1.50
N PRO A 47 -7.88 -6.82 -0.80
CA PRO A 47 -8.46 -5.60 -1.38
C PRO A 47 -7.65 -5.12 -2.57
N LYS A 48 -8.29 -4.35 -3.45
CA LYS A 48 -7.59 -3.70 -4.55
C LYS A 48 -6.59 -2.70 -3.99
N ALA A 49 -5.43 -2.61 -4.61
CA ALA A 49 -4.37 -1.71 -4.21
C ALA A 49 -3.72 -1.07 -5.43
N LYS A 50 -3.47 0.22 -5.34
CA LYS A 50 -2.79 0.97 -6.40
C LYS A 50 -1.54 1.61 -5.84
N LEU A 51 -0.44 1.46 -6.57
CA LEU A 51 0.83 2.07 -6.20
C LEU A 51 1.05 3.28 -7.09
N PHE A 52 1.27 4.43 -6.48
CA PHE A 52 1.54 5.68 -7.18
C PHE A 52 2.95 6.15 -6.89
N ARG A 53 3.49 6.94 -7.79
CA ARG A 53 4.80 7.57 -7.63
C ARG A 53 4.67 9.07 -7.86
N ASP A 54 5.35 9.85 -7.03
CA ASP A 54 5.50 11.29 -7.18
C ASP A 54 6.97 11.62 -6.98
N GLY A 55 7.69 11.85 -8.08
CA GLY A 55 9.14 12.01 -8.01
C GLY A 55 9.81 10.71 -7.56
N THR A 56 10.46 10.76 -6.40
CA THR A 56 11.13 9.60 -5.81
C THR A 56 10.30 8.94 -4.70
N GLN A 57 9.11 9.46 -4.44
CA GLN A 57 8.25 8.99 -3.36
C GLN A 57 7.16 8.07 -3.91
N PHE A 58 6.85 7.02 -3.15
CA PHE A 58 5.80 6.07 -3.51
C PHE A 58 4.66 6.13 -2.51
N TYR A 59 3.43 5.90 -2.99
CA TYR A 59 2.22 5.93 -2.18
C TYR A 59 1.36 4.73 -2.52
N LEU A 60 0.79 4.12 -1.48
CA LEU A 60 -0.10 2.96 -1.65
C LEU A 60 -1.53 3.39 -1.29
N GLU A 61 -2.44 3.18 -2.24
CA GLU A 61 -3.86 3.38 -2.06
C GLU A 61 -4.53 2.01 -1.97
N VAL A 62 -5.33 1.78 -0.93
CA VAL A 62 -6.02 0.51 -0.74
C VAL A 62 -7.50 0.76 -0.68
N GLU A 63 -8.26 -0.04 -1.38
CA GLU A 63 -9.72 0.02 -1.42
C GLU A 63 -10.30 -0.04 -0.01
N GLY A 64 -11.20 0.90 0.30
CA GLY A 64 -11.82 0.99 1.62
C GLY A 64 -11.12 1.92 2.60
N MET A 65 -9.90 2.36 2.27
CA MET A 65 -9.17 3.31 3.13
C MET A 65 -9.47 4.73 2.70
N SER A 66 -9.42 5.66 3.67
CA SER A 66 -9.76 7.06 3.43
C SER A 66 -8.72 7.78 2.57
N GLU A 67 -7.44 7.44 2.72
CA GLU A 67 -6.34 8.08 2.01
C GLU A 67 -5.23 7.09 1.74
N MET A 68 -4.36 7.43 0.79
CA MET A 68 -3.14 6.65 0.55
C MET A 68 -2.08 7.00 1.58
N VAL A 69 -1.09 6.14 1.74
CA VAL A 69 0.05 6.37 2.64
C VAL A 69 1.35 6.27 1.88
N GLU A 70 2.35 6.97 2.37
CA GLU A 70 3.69 6.87 1.80
C GLU A 70 4.32 5.54 2.19
N VAL A 71 4.95 4.89 1.19
CA VAL A 71 5.60 3.59 1.36
C VAL A 71 6.99 3.62 0.71
N LYS A 72 7.81 2.64 1.08
CA LYS A 72 9.10 2.41 0.45
C LYS A 72 9.24 0.92 0.14
N ARG A 73 10.21 0.58 -0.69
CA ARG A 73 10.55 -0.83 -0.92
C ARG A 73 10.98 -1.48 0.39
N ALA A 74 10.41 -2.62 0.64
CA ALA A 74 10.74 -3.38 1.86
C ALA A 74 11.91 -4.33 1.62
#